data_63fa5450362b726ece9573ec470b2351
#
_entry.id   63fa5450362b726ece9573ec470b2351
#
_cell.length_a   1.000
_cell.length_b   1.000
_cell.length_c   1.000
_cell.angle_alpha   90.00
_cell.angle_beta   90.00
_cell.angle_gamma   90.00
#
_symmetry.space_group_name_H-M   'P 1'
#
loop_
_entity.id
_entity.type
_entity.pdbx_description
1 polymer ?
#
loop_
_entity_poly.entity_id
_entity_poly.type
_entity_poly.pdbx_seq_one_letter_code
_entity_poly.pdbx_strand_id
1 'polypeptide(L)'
;MITQESFSFYIMMSVLAPIIGAFSLLFLFLFEKRLDQLEKEKNELLLKQELQEAKYNQLNQQIQPHFFFNTLNIILSLARLNRKQELISAIEVLSKYFKFKYKQTDPLITIDEEIEYTQYYLDIQRLRFRDRLDVVWNVEECCRDSLVPPYLLQTLVENAFKHGLERSPGQGKLMIIFHEQGNRVYLEVWNSTSTTPVQLAPQESDRGIGLLNIQKRLQMLFPKEEILIQLNEETKGTSVQVFWPRTTKEDKNMS
;
A
#
# COMPACT_ATOMS: atom_id res chain seq x y z
N MET A 1 -76.50 28.43 -30.28
CA MET A 1 -75.82 29.71 -29.95
C MET A 1 -74.69 29.42 -28.98
N ILE A 2 -73.43 29.63 -29.40
CA ILE A 2 -72.31 29.57 -28.48
C ILE A 2 -72.36 30.74 -27.60
N THR A 3 -72.46 30.58 -26.29
CA THR A 3 -72.47 31.70 -25.35
C THR A 3 -71.10 32.38 -25.36
N GLN A 4 -71.06 33.70 -25.08
CA GLN A 4 -69.83 34.50 -25.06
C GLN A 4 -68.77 33.89 -24.09
N GLU A 5 -69.20 33.23 -23.03
CA GLU A 5 -68.34 32.52 -22.07
C GLU A 5 -67.75 31.30 -22.67
N SER A 6 -68.50 30.49 -23.44
CA SER A 6 -67.95 29.31 -24.12
C SER A 6 -66.89 29.69 -25.15
N PHE A 7 -67.07 30.77 -25.87
CA PHE A 7 -66.12 31.28 -26.85
C PHE A 7 -64.77 31.71 -26.20
N SER A 8 -64.86 32.49 -25.11
CA SER A 8 -63.69 32.90 -24.33
C SER A 8 -62.93 31.71 -23.76
N PHE A 9 -63.62 30.68 -23.28
CA PHE A 9 -63.00 29.43 -22.79
C PHE A 9 -62.22 28.69 -23.89
N TYR A 10 -62.79 28.56 -25.10
CA TYR A 10 -62.09 27.93 -26.22
C TYR A 10 -60.86 28.70 -26.67
N ILE A 11 -60.89 30.05 -26.68
CA ILE A 11 -59.70 30.85 -27.00
C ILE A 11 -58.64 30.68 -25.92
N MET A 12 -59.00 30.72 -24.66
CA MET A 12 -58.07 30.52 -23.56
C MET A 12 -57.41 29.14 -23.62
N MET A 13 -58.17 28.07 -23.86
CA MET A 13 -57.64 26.72 -23.98
C MET A 13 -56.75 26.55 -25.23
N SER A 14 -57.07 27.19 -26.35
CA SER A 14 -56.26 27.13 -27.57
C SER A 14 -54.86 27.77 -27.43
N VAL A 15 -54.73 28.73 -26.52
CA VAL A 15 -53.44 29.38 -26.20
C VAL A 15 -52.70 28.64 -25.08
N LEU A 16 -53.45 28.21 -24.05
CA LEU A 16 -52.84 27.59 -22.86
C LEU A 16 -52.32 26.17 -23.14
N ALA A 17 -53.03 25.36 -23.93
CA ALA A 17 -52.65 24.00 -24.24
C ALA A 17 -51.28 23.89 -24.95
N PRO A 18 -50.95 24.64 -25.99
CA PRO A 18 -49.63 24.60 -26.61
C PRO A 18 -48.52 25.10 -25.68
N ILE A 19 -48.78 26.06 -24.81
CA ILE A 19 -47.83 26.54 -23.81
C ILE A 19 -47.50 25.43 -22.79
N ILE A 20 -48.52 24.77 -22.26
CA ILE A 20 -48.33 23.63 -21.35
C ILE A 20 -47.58 22.50 -22.05
N GLY A 21 -47.92 22.20 -23.30
CA GLY A 21 -47.23 21.19 -24.11
C GLY A 21 -45.77 21.52 -24.33
N ALA A 22 -45.45 22.78 -24.67
CA ALA A 22 -44.05 23.21 -24.86
C ALA A 22 -43.26 23.14 -23.54
N PHE A 23 -43.87 23.53 -22.43
CA PHE A 23 -43.27 23.43 -21.09
C PHE A 23 -43.02 21.98 -20.69
N SER A 24 -43.95 21.10 -20.97
CA SER A 24 -43.82 19.65 -20.70
C SER A 24 -42.71 19.00 -21.51
N LEU A 25 -42.59 19.33 -22.80
CA LEU A 25 -41.51 18.88 -23.66
C LEU A 25 -40.15 19.41 -23.21
N LEU A 26 -40.07 20.68 -22.86
CA LEU A 26 -38.85 21.29 -22.31
C LEU A 26 -38.43 20.62 -21.01
N PHE A 27 -39.39 20.36 -20.12
CA PHE A 27 -39.12 19.65 -18.85
C PHE A 27 -38.58 18.24 -19.10
N LEU A 28 -39.23 17.47 -19.99
CA LEU A 28 -38.76 16.14 -20.36
C LEU A 28 -37.36 16.17 -20.95
N PHE A 29 -37.08 17.10 -21.86
CA PHE A 29 -35.75 17.26 -22.47
C PHE A 29 -34.65 17.58 -21.41
N LEU A 30 -34.96 18.54 -20.50
CA LEU A 30 -34.03 18.87 -19.41
C LEU A 30 -33.83 17.72 -18.43
N PHE A 31 -34.89 16.96 -18.16
CA PHE A 31 -34.82 15.80 -17.28
C PHE A 31 -33.97 14.69 -17.89
N GLU A 32 -34.19 14.34 -19.17
CA GLU A 32 -33.37 13.39 -19.90
C GLU A 32 -31.89 13.80 -19.93
N LYS A 33 -31.63 15.05 -20.26
CA LYS A 33 -30.27 15.61 -20.25
C LYS A 33 -29.62 15.50 -18.86
N ARG A 34 -30.40 15.69 -17.80
CA ARG A 34 -29.90 15.56 -16.41
C ARG A 34 -29.58 14.10 -16.07
N LEU A 35 -30.40 13.16 -16.50
CA LEU A 35 -30.14 11.73 -16.32
C LEU A 35 -28.85 11.31 -17.03
N ASP A 36 -28.66 11.73 -18.27
CA ASP A 36 -27.42 11.45 -19.04
C ASP A 36 -26.17 12.03 -18.33
N GLN A 37 -26.29 13.22 -17.75
CA GLN A 37 -25.19 13.81 -16.99
C GLN A 37 -24.85 13.00 -15.73
N LEU A 38 -25.88 12.60 -14.96
CA LEU A 38 -25.69 11.79 -13.77
C LEU A 38 -25.09 10.42 -14.08
N GLU A 39 -25.48 9.79 -15.19
CA GLU A 39 -24.91 8.53 -15.65
C GLU A 39 -23.43 8.68 -16.05
N LYS A 40 -23.08 9.77 -16.73
CA LYS A 40 -21.68 10.08 -17.08
C LYS A 40 -20.84 10.34 -15.81
N GLU A 41 -21.33 11.14 -14.89
CA GLU A 41 -20.66 11.41 -13.61
C GLU A 41 -20.43 10.11 -12.81
N LYS A 42 -21.44 9.24 -12.76
CA LYS A 42 -21.33 7.91 -12.13
C LYS A 42 -20.25 7.05 -12.79
N ASN A 43 -20.26 6.97 -14.14
CA ASN A 43 -19.30 6.18 -14.89
C ASN A 43 -17.87 6.71 -14.73
N GLU A 44 -17.68 8.04 -14.71
CA GLU A 44 -16.38 8.66 -14.42
C GLU A 44 -15.89 8.31 -13.01
N LEU A 45 -16.79 8.32 -12.02
CA LEU A 45 -16.44 7.95 -10.64
C LEU A 45 -16.02 6.49 -10.53
N LEU A 46 -16.77 5.57 -11.16
CA LEU A 46 -16.43 4.14 -11.21
C LEU A 46 -15.08 3.91 -11.88
N LEU A 47 -14.83 4.55 -13.02
CA LEU A 47 -13.55 4.43 -13.71
C LEU A 47 -12.38 4.97 -12.88
N LYS A 48 -12.58 6.06 -12.14
CA LYS A 48 -11.59 6.58 -11.20
C LYS A 48 -11.28 5.59 -10.08
N GLN A 49 -12.31 4.92 -9.53
CA GLN A 49 -12.14 3.90 -8.50
C GLN A 49 -11.35 2.70 -9.05
N GLU A 50 -11.73 2.17 -10.21
CA GLU A 50 -11.03 1.06 -10.87
C GLU A 50 -9.56 1.42 -11.17
N LEU A 51 -9.29 2.65 -11.64
CA LEU A 51 -7.94 3.12 -11.89
C LEU A 51 -7.12 3.23 -10.59
N GLN A 52 -7.73 3.69 -9.50
CA GLN A 52 -7.06 3.75 -8.20
C GLN A 52 -6.72 2.35 -7.68
N GLU A 53 -7.66 1.42 -7.80
CA GLU A 53 -7.45 0.03 -7.41
C GLU A 53 -6.36 -0.64 -8.25
N ALA A 54 -6.39 -0.44 -9.57
CA ALA A 54 -5.36 -0.96 -10.47
C ALA A 54 -3.96 -0.39 -10.13
N LYS A 55 -3.86 0.91 -9.85
CA LYS A 55 -2.61 1.55 -9.39
C LYS A 55 -2.14 1.00 -8.06
N TYR A 56 -3.05 0.81 -7.09
CA TYR A 56 -2.73 0.23 -5.80
C TYR A 56 -2.18 -1.19 -5.97
N ASN A 57 -2.85 -2.02 -6.77
CA ASN A 57 -2.43 -3.39 -7.05
C ASN A 57 -1.07 -3.44 -7.79
N GLN A 58 -0.84 -2.53 -8.72
CA GLN A 58 0.46 -2.41 -9.40
C GLN A 58 1.60 -2.07 -8.42
N LEU A 59 1.34 -1.17 -7.45
CA LEU A 59 2.34 -0.83 -6.42
C LEU A 59 2.63 -2.01 -5.48
N ASN A 60 1.66 -2.89 -5.24
CA ASN A 60 1.81 -4.07 -4.39
C ASN A 60 2.52 -5.25 -5.09
N GLN A 61 2.42 -5.36 -6.41
CA GLN A 61 2.89 -6.55 -7.15
C GLN A 61 4.38 -6.54 -7.50
N GLN A 62 5.15 -5.54 -7.13
CA GLN A 62 6.57 -5.49 -7.46
C GLN A 62 7.35 -6.59 -6.71
N ILE A 63 7.53 -7.73 -7.37
CA ILE A 63 8.54 -8.71 -6.96
C ILE A 63 9.90 -8.07 -7.26
N GLN A 64 10.78 -8.02 -6.26
CA GLN A 64 12.17 -7.63 -6.53
C GLN A 64 12.89 -8.79 -7.23
N PRO A 65 13.22 -8.70 -8.52
CA PRO A 65 13.87 -9.79 -9.25
C PRO A 65 15.19 -10.19 -8.58
N HIS A 66 15.91 -9.21 -8.06
CA HIS A 66 17.18 -9.41 -7.37
C HIS A 66 17.06 -10.32 -6.13
N PHE A 67 16.03 -10.14 -5.30
CA PHE A 67 15.78 -11.03 -4.16
C PHE A 67 15.53 -12.48 -4.61
N PHE A 68 14.68 -12.64 -5.62
CA PHE A 68 14.35 -13.97 -6.16
C PHE A 68 15.59 -14.71 -6.69
N PHE A 69 16.39 -14.07 -7.55
CA PHE A 69 17.62 -14.68 -8.08
C PHE A 69 18.64 -14.97 -7.00
N ASN A 70 18.81 -14.10 -6.01
CA ASN A 70 19.71 -14.34 -4.89
C ASN A 70 19.26 -15.56 -4.07
N THR A 71 17.98 -15.70 -3.80
CA THR A 71 17.44 -16.85 -3.08
C THR A 71 17.63 -18.15 -3.84
N LEU A 72 17.40 -18.16 -5.16
CA LEU A 72 17.69 -19.34 -6.00
C LEU A 72 19.17 -19.70 -5.99
N ASN A 73 20.08 -18.73 -6.02
CA ASN A 73 21.53 -18.97 -5.93
C ASN A 73 21.92 -19.58 -4.58
N ILE A 74 21.29 -19.17 -3.48
CA ILE A 74 21.50 -19.78 -2.16
C ILE A 74 21.04 -21.24 -2.18
N ILE A 75 19.83 -21.52 -2.65
CA ILE A 75 19.27 -22.87 -2.78
C ILE A 75 20.20 -23.77 -3.60
N LEU A 76 20.67 -23.27 -4.74
CA LEU A 76 21.62 -24.00 -5.58
C LEU A 76 22.95 -24.27 -4.87
N SER A 77 23.44 -23.31 -4.11
CA SER A 77 24.68 -23.46 -3.32
C SER A 77 24.53 -24.51 -2.21
N LEU A 78 23.39 -24.50 -1.49
CA LEU A 78 23.08 -25.50 -0.47
C LEU A 78 22.99 -26.92 -1.06
N ALA A 79 22.39 -27.04 -2.25
CA ALA A 79 22.31 -28.30 -2.97
C ALA A 79 23.71 -28.83 -3.36
N ARG A 80 24.56 -27.95 -3.93
CA ARG A 80 25.97 -28.32 -4.31
C ARG A 80 26.83 -28.71 -3.11
N LEU A 81 26.58 -28.12 -1.95
CA LEU A 81 27.29 -28.40 -0.70
C LEU A 81 26.70 -29.57 0.07
N ASN A 82 25.70 -30.29 -0.47
CA ASN A 82 24.96 -31.37 0.18
C ASN A 82 24.38 -31.00 1.57
N ARG A 83 24.07 -29.72 1.80
CA ARG A 83 23.46 -29.23 3.05
C ARG A 83 21.94 -29.45 3.03
N LYS A 84 21.52 -30.73 3.03
CA LYS A 84 20.14 -31.17 2.78
C LYS A 84 19.11 -30.52 3.72
N GLN A 85 19.39 -30.43 5.03
CA GLN A 85 18.45 -29.86 6.01
C GLN A 85 18.21 -28.39 5.77
N GLU A 86 19.25 -27.60 5.52
CA GLU A 86 19.15 -26.19 5.23
C GLU A 86 18.49 -25.93 3.87
N LEU A 87 18.73 -26.82 2.89
CA LEU A 87 18.07 -26.75 1.58
C LEU A 87 16.55 -26.93 1.73
N ILE A 88 16.11 -27.94 2.50
CA ILE A 88 14.68 -28.18 2.75
C ILE A 88 14.07 -26.97 3.44
N SER A 89 14.69 -26.49 4.54
CA SER A 89 14.22 -25.32 5.27
C SER A 89 14.13 -24.06 4.39
N ALA A 90 15.13 -23.82 3.54
CA ALA A 90 15.13 -22.70 2.60
C ALA A 90 13.94 -22.76 1.62
N ILE A 91 13.64 -23.94 1.08
CA ILE A 91 12.51 -24.14 0.16
C ILE A 91 11.17 -23.96 0.89
N GLU A 92 11.04 -24.47 2.12
CA GLU A 92 9.83 -24.32 2.93
C GLU A 92 9.54 -22.84 3.25
N VAL A 93 10.55 -22.09 3.69
CA VAL A 93 10.40 -20.65 3.99
C VAL A 93 10.07 -19.88 2.72
N LEU A 94 10.72 -20.17 1.61
CA LEU A 94 10.44 -19.55 0.32
C LEU A 94 9.00 -19.84 -0.13
N SER A 95 8.52 -21.05 0.06
CA SER A 95 7.14 -21.45 -0.24
C SER A 95 6.12 -20.67 0.60
N LYS A 96 6.37 -20.51 1.92
CA LYS A 96 5.53 -19.71 2.82
C LYS A 96 5.52 -18.24 2.40
N TYR A 97 6.68 -17.66 2.10
CA TYR A 97 6.82 -16.30 1.60
C TYR A 97 5.96 -16.04 0.35
N PHE A 98 6.06 -16.91 -0.67
CA PHE A 98 5.26 -16.76 -1.88
C PHE A 98 3.78 -17.03 -1.64
N LYS A 99 3.43 -18.02 -0.82
CA LYS A 99 2.03 -18.32 -0.51
C LYS A 99 1.34 -17.10 0.11
N PHE A 100 1.99 -16.41 1.04
CA PHE A 100 1.47 -15.18 1.62
C PHE A 100 1.32 -14.10 0.55
N LYS A 101 2.37 -13.86 -0.23
CA LYS A 101 2.39 -12.81 -1.27
C LYS A 101 1.28 -12.97 -2.32
N TYR A 102 0.98 -14.20 -2.75
CA TYR A 102 -0.04 -14.44 -3.76
C TYR A 102 -1.47 -14.56 -3.20
N LYS A 103 -1.60 -14.84 -1.90
CA LYS A 103 -2.91 -14.97 -1.26
C LYS A 103 -3.46 -13.63 -0.75
N GLN A 104 -2.58 -12.65 -0.53
CA GLN A 104 -2.96 -11.38 0.08
C GLN A 104 -3.73 -10.51 -0.91
N THR A 105 -5.03 -10.33 -0.66
CA THR A 105 -5.94 -9.48 -1.44
C THR A 105 -6.49 -8.32 -0.63
N ASP A 106 -6.41 -8.39 0.70
CA ASP A 106 -6.93 -7.35 1.58
C ASP A 106 -6.07 -6.08 1.51
N PRO A 107 -6.68 -4.90 1.44
CA PRO A 107 -5.97 -3.63 1.39
C PRO A 107 -5.26 -3.30 2.71
N LEU A 108 -5.68 -3.89 3.82
CA LEU A 108 -5.12 -3.74 5.15
C LEU A 108 -5.03 -5.10 5.85
N ILE A 109 -3.92 -5.34 6.54
CA ILE A 109 -3.67 -6.52 7.38
C ILE A 109 -3.28 -6.06 8.78
N THR A 110 -3.25 -6.96 9.76
CA THR A 110 -2.73 -6.63 11.07
C THR A 110 -1.20 -6.49 11.06
N ILE A 111 -0.66 -5.71 11.97
CA ILE A 111 0.79 -5.61 12.16
C ILE A 111 1.38 -6.99 12.46
N ASP A 112 0.66 -7.84 13.18
CA ASP A 112 1.13 -9.21 13.48
C ASP A 112 1.27 -10.06 12.21
N GLU A 113 0.31 -9.99 11.29
CA GLU A 113 0.39 -10.62 9.96
C GLU A 113 1.56 -10.06 9.13
N GLU A 114 1.83 -8.76 9.19
CA GLU A 114 2.94 -8.12 8.47
C GLU A 114 4.31 -8.50 9.06
N ILE A 115 4.39 -8.65 10.39
CA ILE A 115 5.58 -9.15 11.09
C ILE A 115 5.87 -10.59 10.68
N GLU A 116 4.86 -11.47 10.69
CA GLU A 116 5.02 -12.87 10.25
C GLU A 116 5.56 -12.95 8.83
N TYR A 117 5.00 -12.15 7.92
CA TYR A 117 5.45 -12.11 6.53
C TYR A 117 6.89 -11.59 6.39
N THR A 118 7.22 -10.52 7.10
CA THR A 118 8.57 -9.97 7.10
C THR A 118 9.58 -10.95 7.70
N GLN A 119 9.15 -11.78 8.67
CA GLN A 119 9.98 -12.81 9.25
C GLN A 119 10.39 -13.85 8.20
N TYR A 120 9.51 -14.29 7.30
CA TYR A 120 9.87 -15.20 6.20
C TYR A 120 10.94 -14.58 5.29
N TYR A 121 10.84 -13.30 5.00
CA TYR A 121 11.89 -12.58 4.25
C TYR A 121 13.23 -12.58 5.01
N LEU A 122 13.20 -12.25 6.30
CA LEU A 122 14.39 -12.22 7.15
C LEU A 122 15.05 -13.61 7.31
N ASP A 123 14.27 -14.67 7.39
CA ASP A 123 14.78 -16.04 7.46
C ASP A 123 15.54 -16.41 6.19
N ILE A 124 15.06 -15.98 5.02
CA ILE A 124 15.81 -16.15 3.76
C ILE A 124 17.11 -15.32 3.79
N GLN A 125 17.07 -14.08 4.28
CA GLN A 125 18.27 -13.25 4.40
C GLN A 125 19.29 -13.83 5.40
N ARG A 126 18.84 -14.45 6.48
CA ARG A 126 19.71 -15.16 7.44
C ARG A 126 20.52 -16.29 6.77
N LEU A 127 19.96 -17.01 5.80
CA LEU A 127 20.72 -18.00 5.02
C LEU A 127 21.89 -17.39 4.26
N ARG A 128 21.75 -16.13 3.82
CA ARG A 128 22.77 -15.38 3.07
C ARG A 128 23.80 -14.73 4.00
N PHE A 129 23.32 -14.02 5.03
CA PHE A 129 24.17 -13.24 5.93
C PHE A 129 24.74 -14.08 7.08
N ARG A 130 24.09 -15.19 7.43
CA ARG A 130 24.47 -16.09 8.56
C ARG A 130 24.66 -15.28 9.85
N ASP A 131 25.75 -15.51 10.56
CA ASP A 131 26.10 -14.87 11.83
C ASP A 131 26.38 -13.36 11.73
N ARG A 132 26.37 -12.83 10.50
CA ARG A 132 26.60 -11.40 10.25
C ARG A 132 25.34 -10.54 10.43
N LEU A 133 24.16 -11.13 10.57
CA LEU A 133 22.89 -10.42 10.69
C LEU A 133 22.33 -10.53 12.12
N ASP A 134 22.28 -9.42 12.81
CA ASP A 134 21.59 -9.27 14.09
C ASP A 134 20.27 -8.52 13.87
N VAL A 135 19.14 -9.14 14.22
CA VAL A 135 17.79 -8.55 14.07
C VAL A 135 17.14 -8.42 15.43
N VAL A 136 16.84 -7.20 15.80
CA VAL A 136 16.19 -6.85 17.09
C VAL A 136 14.77 -6.35 16.81
N TRP A 137 13.80 -6.98 17.46
CA TRP A 137 12.40 -6.60 17.44
C TRP A 137 12.01 -5.94 18.76
N ASN A 138 11.34 -4.79 18.67
CA ASN A 138 10.71 -4.12 19.80
C ASN A 138 9.29 -3.72 19.38
N VAL A 139 8.33 -4.57 19.71
CA VAL A 139 6.93 -4.44 19.28
C VAL A 139 6.06 -4.36 20.52
N GLU A 140 5.40 -3.22 20.73
CA GLU A 140 4.40 -3.09 21.78
C GLU A 140 3.17 -3.96 21.46
N GLU A 141 2.66 -4.66 22.47
CA GLU A 141 1.54 -5.59 22.31
C GLU A 141 0.28 -4.90 21.77
N CYS A 142 0.02 -3.66 22.21
CA CYS A 142 -1.11 -2.85 21.75
C CYS A 142 -1.08 -2.50 20.26
N CYS A 143 0.08 -2.63 19.59
CA CYS A 143 0.21 -2.36 18.16
C CYS A 143 -0.18 -3.55 17.28
N ARG A 144 -0.11 -4.78 17.77
CA ARG A 144 -0.22 -6.01 16.97
C ARG A 144 -1.51 -6.12 16.17
N ASP A 145 -2.65 -5.70 16.76
CA ASP A 145 -3.98 -5.73 16.14
C ASP A 145 -4.25 -4.53 15.23
N SER A 146 -3.35 -3.54 15.23
CA SER A 146 -3.49 -2.35 14.38
C SER A 146 -3.30 -2.70 12.92
N LEU A 147 -4.08 -2.03 12.05
CA LEU A 147 -4.07 -2.29 10.62
C LEU A 147 -2.96 -1.52 9.91
N VAL A 148 -2.33 -2.18 8.95
CA VAL A 148 -1.25 -1.67 8.13
C VAL A 148 -1.43 -2.11 6.68
N PRO A 149 -1.02 -1.30 5.67
CA PRO A 149 -0.97 -1.78 4.30
C PRO A 149 0.01 -2.95 4.18
N PRO A 150 -0.34 -4.06 3.51
CA PRO A 150 0.56 -5.20 3.33
C PRO A 150 1.86 -4.76 2.65
N TYR A 151 2.97 -5.41 3.00
CA TYR A 151 4.33 -5.14 2.49
C TYR A 151 4.93 -3.78 2.88
N LEU A 152 4.36 -3.04 3.84
CA LEU A 152 4.93 -1.78 4.30
C LEU A 152 6.25 -2.01 5.05
N LEU A 153 6.21 -2.83 6.10
CA LEU A 153 7.40 -3.19 6.89
C LEU A 153 8.43 -3.90 6.02
N GLN A 154 7.99 -4.88 5.21
CA GLN A 154 8.88 -5.57 4.30
C GLN A 154 9.63 -4.62 3.38
N THR A 155 8.94 -3.64 2.77
CA THR A 155 9.58 -2.66 1.87
C THR A 155 10.64 -1.84 2.61
N LEU A 156 10.41 -1.45 3.87
CA LEU A 156 11.40 -0.74 4.69
C LEU A 156 12.59 -1.63 5.02
N VAL A 157 12.34 -2.88 5.38
CA VAL A 157 13.40 -3.87 5.65
C VAL A 157 14.21 -4.16 4.39
N GLU A 158 13.57 -4.34 3.24
CA GLU A 158 14.26 -4.50 1.95
C GLU A 158 15.14 -3.29 1.61
N ASN A 159 14.67 -2.08 1.88
CA ASN A 159 15.47 -0.86 1.71
C ASN A 159 16.68 -0.85 2.65
N ALA A 160 16.51 -1.27 3.90
CA ALA A 160 17.60 -1.39 4.87
C ALA A 160 18.68 -2.38 4.40
N PHE A 161 18.30 -3.51 3.79
CA PHE A 161 19.25 -4.44 3.17
C PHE A 161 19.94 -3.83 1.97
N LYS A 162 19.18 -3.34 0.99
CA LYS A 162 19.69 -2.83 -0.29
C LYS A 162 20.63 -1.63 -0.13
N HIS A 163 20.29 -0.71 0.77
CA HIS A 163 21.00 0.56 0.91
C HIS A 163 21.96 0.62 2.11
N GLY A 164 21.85 -0.33 3.06
CA GLY A 164 22.68 -0.41 4.25
C GLY A 164 23.48 -1.71 4.35
N LEU A 165 22.83 -2.79 4.73
CA LEU A 165 23.46 -4.04 5.14
C LEU A 165 24.25 -4.73 4.02
N GLU A 166 23.76 -4.73 2.78
CA GLU A 166 24.45 -5.34 1.63
C GLU A 166 25.72 -4.57 1.21
N ARG A 167 25.75 -3.28 1.50
CA ARG A 167 26.88 -2.39 1.16
C ARG A 167 27.94 -2.35 2.25
N SER A 168 27.62 -2.84 3.45
CA SER A 168 28.52 -2.79 4.61
C SER A 168 29.23 -4.13 4.82
N PRO A 169 30.55 -4.20 4.73
CA PRO A 169 31.29 -5.37 5.15
C PRO A 169 31.24 -5.52 6.67
N GLY A 170 31.10 -6.76 7.18
CA GLY A 170 31.07 -7.03 8.62
C GLY A 170 29.69 -7.37 9.17
N GLN A 171 29.51 -7.19 10.48
CA GLN A 171 28.23 -7.43 11.15
C GLN A 171 27.25 -6.31 10.83
N GLY A 172 26.04 -6.71 10.45
CA GLY A 172 24.91 -5.82 10.20
C GLY A 172 23.87 -5.95 11.29
N LYS A 173 23.39 -4.84 11.80
CA LYS A 173 22.28 -4.81 12.78
C LYS A 173 21.06 -4.14 12.15
N LEU A 174 19.92 -4.80 12.31
CA LEU A 174 18.60 -4.31 11.91
C LEU A 174 17.73 -4.20 13.18
N MET A 175 17.09 -3.07 13.37
CA MET A 175 16.20 -2.83 14.50
C MET A 175 14.83 -2.42 13.98
N ILE A 176 13.78 -3.09 14.44
CA ILE A 176 12.40 -2.86 14.03
C ILE A 176 11.60 -2.54 15.29
N ILE A 177 10.98 -1.37 15.32
CA ILE A 177 10.28 -0.85 16.48
C ILE A 177 8.86 -0.49 16.07
N PHE A 178 7.87 -1.02 16.79
CA PHE A 178 6.49 -0.57 16.74
C PHE A 178 6.05 -0.09 18.10
N HIS A 179 5.54 1.11 18.18
CA HIS A 179 4.90 1.63 19.39
C HIS A 179 3.69 2.51 19.06
N GLU A 180 2.84 2.74 20.05
CA GLU A 180 1.69 3.61 19.94
C GLU A 180 2.03 5.00 20.49
N GLN A 181 1.70 6.03 19.72
CA GLN A 181 1.85 7.41 20.15
C GLN A 181 0.53 8.17 19.97
N GLY A 182 -0.24 8.29 21.04
CA GLY A 182 -1.58 8.84 21.00
C GLY A 182 -2.53 7.93 20.23
N ASN A 183 -3.15 8.43 19.15
CA ASN A 183 -4.01 7.64 18.27
C ASN A 183 -3.30 7.24 16.97
N ARG A 184 -1.98 7.10 17.00
CA ARG A 184 -1.15 6.77 15.83
C ARG A 184 -0.24 5.62 16.13
N VAL A 185 0.02 4.81 15.11
CA VAL A 185 1.08 3.81 15.12
C VAL A 185 2.36 4.46 14.62
N TYR A 186 3.43 4.20 15.30
CA TYR A 186 4.79 4.54 14.92
C TYR A 186 5.54 3.27 14.57
N LEU A 187 6.18 3.28 13.41
CA LEU A 187 7.12 2.26 12.96
C LEU A 187 8.46 2.90 12.68
N GLU A 188 9.52 2.33 13.25
CA GLU A 188 10.89 2.66 12.91
C GLU A 188 11.63 1.41 12.45
N VAL A 189 12.32 1.52 11.32
CA VAL A 189 13.27 0.53 10.83
C VAL A 189 14.63 1.19 10.76
N TRP A 190 15.52 0.79 11.66
CA TRP A 190 16.89 1.24 11.71
C TRP A 190 17.85 0.14 11.27
N ASN A 191 18.87 0.50 10.49
CA ASN A 191 19.94 -0.40 10.10
C ASN A 191 21.31 0.25 10.31
N SER A 192 22.29 -0.56 10.71
CA SER A 192 23.68 -0.13 10.76
C SER A 192 24.23 0.12 9.35
N THR A 193 25.07 1.15 9.22
CA THR A 193 25.84 1.43 8.01
C THR A 193 27.33 1.35 8.31
N SER A 194 28.14 1.00 7.31
CA SER A 194 29.60 1.03 7.45
C SER A 194 30.08 2.49 7.49
N THR A 195 30.96 2.79 8.43
CA THR A 195 31.63 4.10 8.52
C THR A 195 32.65 4.33 7.40
N THR A 196 32.98 3.32 6.61
CA THR A 196 33.82 3.47 5.43
C THR A 196 32.97 3.81 4.21
N PRO A 197 33.18 4.99 3.59
CA PRO A 197 32.49 5.34 2.36
C PRO A 197 32.97 4.37 1.26
N VAL A 198 32.16 3.36 0.94
CA VAL A 198 32.36 2.61 -0.29
C VAL A 198 31.94 3.54 -1.42
N GLN A 199 32.93 4.03 -2.19
CA GLN A 199 32.73 4.82 -3.41
C GLN A 199 32.08 3.95 -4.50
N LEU A 200 30.83 3.58 -4.31
CA LEU A 200 29.99 3.11 -5.38
C LEU A 200 29.03 4.24 -5.71
N ALA A 201 29.11 4.72 -6.94
CA ALA A 201 28.25 5.79 -7.45
C ALA A 201 26.78 5.51 -7.07
N PRO A 202 26.09 6.45 -6.45
CA PRO A 202 24.69 6.26 -6.09
C PRO A 202 23.89 6.20 -7.38
N GLN A 203 23.20 5.08 -7.61
CA GLN A 203 22.04 5.12 -8.48
C GLN A 203 20.93 5.82 -7.66
N GLU A 204 20.93 7.14 -7.73
CA GLU A 204 19.98 8.02 -7.03
C GLU A 204 18.52 7.75 -7.36
N SER A 205 18.23 7.10 -8.50
CA SER A 205 16.87 6.86 -8.97
C SER A 205 16.07 5.87 -8.13
N ASP A 206 16.69 4.97 -7.37
CA ASP A 206 16.00 3.87 -6.68
C ASP A 206 15.67 4.15 -5.20
N ARG A 207 16.41 5.09 -4.54
CA ARG A 207 16.22 5.39 -3.10
C ARG A 207 14.85 6.01 -2.77
N GLY A 208 14.28 6.78 -3.70
CA GLY A 208 13.01 7.49 -3.49
C GLY A 208 11.76 6.68 -3.81
N ILE A 209 11.85 5.70 -4.69
CA ILE A 209 10.66 5.03 -5.24
C ILE A 209 9.94 4.19 -4.18
N GLY A 210 10.66 3.44 -3.36
CA GLY A 210 10.07 2.60 -2.31
C GLY A 210 9.33 3.41 -1.25
N LEU A 211 9.97 4.46 -0.72
CA LEU A 211 9.36 5.33 0.29
C LEU A 211 8.19 6.14 -0.29
N LEU A 212 8.32 6.64 -1.53
CA LEU A 212 7.24 7.33 -2.22
C LEU A 212 6.03 6.42 -2.43
N ASN A 213 6.26 5.14 -2.75
CA ASN A 213 5.18 4.16 -2.91
C ASN A 213 4.48 3.88 -1.57
N ILE A 214 5.23 3.75 -0.47
CA ILE A 214 4.66 3.63 0.88
C ILE A 214 3.80 4.85 1.19
N GLN A 215 4.32 6.06 0.98
CA GLN A 215 3.58 7.29 1.23
C GLN A 215 2.29 7.37 0.44
N LYS A 216 2.32 7.10 -0.86
CA LYS A 216 1.13 7.08 -1.72
C LYS A 216 0.09 6.07 -1.26
N ARG A 217 0.51 4.86 -0.88
CA ARG A 217 -0.39 3.81 -0.40
C ARG A 217 -1.06 4.20 0.91
N LEU A 218 -0.31 4.73 1.87
CA LEU A 218 -0.86 5.23 3.13
C LEU A 218 -1.82 6.41 2.90
N GLN A 219 -1.49 7.34 2.00
CA GLN A 219 -2.38 8.44 1.64
C GLN A 219 -3.68 7.99 0.95
N MET A 220 -3.62 6.92 0.14
CA MET A 220 -4.84 6.34 -0.47
C MET A 220 -5.74 5.69 0.58
N LEU A 221 -5.19 5.06 1.60
CA LEU A 221 -5.92 4.36 2.65
C LEU A 221 -6.41 5.31 3.76
N PHE A 222 -5.65 6.38 4.02
CA PHE A 222 -5.93 7.39 5.05
C PHE A 222 -5.95 8.81 4.45
N PRO A 223 -6.91 9.12 3.53
CA PRO A 223 -6.87 10.35 2.73
C PRO A 223 -7.08 11.63 3.54
N LYS A 224 -7.64 11.54 4.75
CA LYS A 224 -7.89 12.68 5.64
C LYS A 224 -6.80 12.92 6.67
N GLU A 225 -5.79 12.05 6.70
CA GLU A 225 -4.75 12.04 7.72
C GLU A 225 -3.40 12.48 7.15
N GLU A 226 -2.63 13.13 7.98
CA GLU A 226 -1.26 13.48 7.65
C GLU A 226 -0.35 12.27 7.85
N ILE A 227 0.25 11.79 6.76
CA ILE A 227 1.21 10.69 6.76
C ILE A 227 2.62 11.27 6.78
N LEU A 228 3.36 10.94 7.81
CA LEU A 228 4.75 11.38 7.96
C LEU A 228 5.69 10.21 7.71
N ILE A 229 6.65 10.41 6.81
CA ILE A 229 7.77 9.51 6.57
C ILE A 229 9.04 10.32 6.70
N GLN A 230 9.92 9.91 7.60
CA GLN A 230 11.19 10.57 7.87
C GLN A 230 12.34 9.60 7.63
N LEU A 231 13.32 10.05 6.88
CA LEU A 231 14.59 9.34 6.68
C LEU A 231 15.66 10.09 7.45
N ASN A 232 16.28 9.43 8.41
CA ASN A 232 17.34 9.99 9.24
C ASN A 232 18.65 9.23 8.96
N GLU A 233 19.67 9.94 8.50
CA GLU A 233 21.01 9.41 8.33
C GLU A 233 21.87 9.80 9.54
N GLU A 234 22.35 8.79 10.26
CA GLU A 234 23.20 8.93 11.43
C GLU A 234 24.61 8.42 11.12
N THR A 235 25.59 8.81 11.95
CA THR A 235 26.98 8.38 11.80
C THR A 235 27.16 6.85 11.85
N LYS A 236 26.24 6.13 12.49
CA LYS A 236 26.33 4.68 12.68
C LYS A 236 25.22 3.89 11.99
N GLY A 237 24.27 4.56 11.36
CA GLY A 237 23.11 3.90 10.77
C GLY A 237 22.18 4.83 10.02
N THR A 238 21.15 4.24 9.48
CA THR A 238 20.05 4.94 8.82
C THR A 238 18.73 4.46 9.43
N SER A 239 17.83 5.37 9.78
CA SER A 239 16.48 5.02 10.21
C SER A 239 15.42 5.58 9.26
N VAL A 240 14.37 4.82 9.05
CA VAL A 240 13.14 5.27 8.39
C VAL A 240 12.02 5.17 9.40
N GLN A 241 11.33 6.27 9.62
CA GLN A 241 10.22 6.40 10.56
C GLN A 241 8.93 6.67 9.78
N VAL A 242 7.87 5.95 10.11
CA VAL A 242 6.57 6.06 9.46
C VAL A 242 5.49 6.17 10.53
N PHE A 243 4.58 7.13 10.34
CA PHE A 243 3.43 7.36 11.23
C PHE A 243 2.14 7.27 10.44
N TRP A 244 1.15 6.54 10.99
CA TRP A 244 -0.21 6.49 10.43
C TRP A 244 -1.26 6.35 11.54
N PRO A 245 -2.55 6.62 11.27
CA PRO A 245 -3.61 6.50 12.27
C PRO A 245 -3.75 5.06 12.74
N ARG A 246 -3.92 4.87 14.05
CA ARG A 246 -4.27 3.56 14.61
C ARG A 246 -5.69 3.21 14.19
N THR A 247 -5.86 2.07 13.57
CA THR A 247 -7.15 1.53 13.12
C THR A 247 -7.14 0.04 13.38
N THR A 248 -8.23 -0.52 13.92
CA THR A 248 -8.39 -1.96 14.14
C THR A 248 -9.43 -2.56 13.20
N LYS A 249 -9.53 -3.90 13.17
CA LYS A 249 -10.59 -4.58 12.40
C LYS A 249 -11.99 -4.22 12.91
N GLU A 250 -12.12 -3.91 14.21
CA GLU A 250 -13.39 -3.50 14.82
C GLU A 250 -13.82 -2.11 14.34
N ASP A 251 -12.90 -1.14 14.33
CA ASP A 251 -13.15 0.22 13.86
C ASP A 251 -13.63 0.25 12.40
N LYS A 252 -13.06 -0.64 11.55
CA LYS A 252 -13.42 -0.73 10.14
C LYS A 252 -14.82 -1.27 9.90
N ASN A 253 -15.32 -2.12 10.79
CA ASN A 253 -16.68 -2.69 10.69
C ASN A 253 -17.77 -1.72 11.18
N MET A 254 -17.41 -0.64 11.86
CA MET A 254 -18.32 0.39 12.38
C MET A 254 -18.45 1.62 11.46
N SER A 255 -17.62 1.73 10.42
CA SER A 255 -17.59 2.85 9.45
C SER A 255 -18.22 2.48 8.13
#